data_1650ff6ff2bfc228e0ac80c1b864c78d
#
_entry.id   1650ff6ff2bfc228e0ac80c1b864c78d
#
_cell.length_a   1.000
_cell.length_b   1.000
_cell.length_c   1.000
_cell.angle_alpha   90.00
_cell.angle_beta   90.00
_cell.angle_gamma   90.00
#
_symmetry.space_group_name_H-M   'P 1'
#
loop_
_entity.id
_entity.type
_entity.pdbx_description
1 polymer ?
#
loop_
_entity_poly.entity_id
_entity_poly.type
_entity_poly.pdbx_seq_one_letter_code
_entity_poly.pdbx_strand_id
1 'polypeptide(L)'
;YEVPPAFFENALGKHLKYSSGYWPSGVDTLDDSEFAMLELSAKRAELSDGIDILELGCGWGSLTLYMAKEFPNSSITAVSNSKDQRLFIEKKCQERNIGNVKIITADMNEFSIDDKFDRIVSVEMFEHMRNYEQLLDKVSSWLKLNGKLFIHIFTHKTLVYPFTEDGEGDWMGRNFFSGGIMPSHQLLLYFQKRLNIEESWRFNGSHYEKTSLAWLNKMDANEKKIMSIFSETYGDENAPIWFQRWRIFFMACEVLFGYNKGNELSLIHISEPTRHCL
;
A
#
# COMPACT_ATOMS: atom_id res chain seq x y z
N TYR A 1 1.44 -13.30 -5.64
CA TYR A 1 2.28 -12.53 -4.70
C TYR A 1 3.01 -13.40 -3.65
N GLU A 2 3.10 -14.69 -3.85
CA GLU A 2 3.93 -15.57 -3.02
C GLU A 2 5.41 -15.42 -3.39
N VAL A 3 5.91 -14.19 -3.28
CA VAL A 3 7.32 -13.87 -3.48
C VAL A 3 7.97 -13.76 -2.12
N PRO A 4 9.12 -14.43 -1.88
CA PRO A 4 9.76 -14.41 -0.58
C PRO A 4 10.08 -13.00 -0.09
N PRO A 5 10.00 -12.72 1.22
CA PRO A 5 10.37 -11.42 1.79
C PRO A 5 11.77 -10.98 1.38
N ALA A 6 12.70 -11.93 1.24
CA ALA A 6 14.07 -11.68 0.81
C ALA A 6 14.17 -10.98 -0.56
N PHE A 7 13.22 -11.21 -1.48
CA PHE A 7 13.16 -10.46 -2.74
C PHE A 7 12.90 -8.97 -2.46
N PHE A 8 11.88 -8.66 -1.65
CA PHE A 8 11.52 -7.28 -1.34
C PHE A 8 12.63 -6.56 -0.57
N GLU A 9 13.35 -7.23 0.32
CA GLU A 9 14.53 -6.66 1.01
C GLU A 9 15.65 -6.27 0.01
N ASN A 10 15.74 -6.96 -1.13
CA ASN A 10 16.73 -6.67 -2.18
C ASN A 10 16.22 -5.74 -3.30
N ALA A 11 14.94 -5.46 -3.38
CA ALA A 11 14.34 -4.58 -4.40
C ALA A 11 13.82 -3.26 -3.83
N LEU A 12 13.22 -3.25 -2.63
CA LEU A 12 12.65 -2.06 -1.98
C LEU A 12 13.67 -1.36 -1.08
N GLY A 13 13.34 -0.18 -0.58
CA GLY A 13 14.14 0.54 0.40
C GLY A 13 14.10 -0.10 1.80
N LYS A 14 14.75 0.54 2.76
CA LYS A 14 14.89 0.01 4.14
C LYS A 14 13.58 -0.13 4.91
N HIS A 15 12.55 0.60 4.50
CA HIS A 15 11.22 0.53 5.12
C HIS A 15 10.31 -0.49 4.45
N LEU A 16 10.76 -1.16 3.38
CA LEU A 16 10.00 -2.17 2.61
C LEU A 16 8.62 -1.65 2.16
N LYS A 17 8.60 -0.39 1.75
CA LYS A 17 7.38 0.27 1.31
C LYS A 17 7.07 -0.14 -0.14
N TYR A 18 6.24 -1.17 -0.30
CA TYR A 18 5.77 -1.63 -1.61
C TYR A 18 4.57 -0.80 -2.08
N SER A 19 4.78 0.50 -2.13
CA SER A 19 3.87 1.54 -2.62
C SER A 19 4.68 2.81 -2.87
N SER A 20 4.09 3.85 -3.47
CA SER A 20 4.85 5.04 -3.85
C SER A 20 5.58 5.71 -2.69
N GLY A 21 6.84 6.08 -2.90
CA GLY A 21 7.57 7.04 -2.08
C GLY A 21 7.13 8.48 -2.35
N TYR A 22 7.56 9.41 -1.51
CA TYR A 22 7.41 10.85 -1.72
C TYR A 22 8.77 11.49 -1.95
N TRP A 23 8.92 12.16 -3.09
CA TRP A 23 10.18 12.75 -3.56
C TRP A 23 10.07 14.28 -3.65
N PRO A 24 9.96 15.00 -2.52
CA PRO A 24 10.03 16.44 -2.51
C PRO A 24 11.46 16.92 -2.80
N SER A 25 11.65 18.24 -2.96
CA SER A 25 12.98 18.82 -3.10
C SER A 25 13.88 18.44 -1.93
N GLY A 26 15.08 17.94 -2.22
CA GLY A 26 16.06 17.50 -1.21
C GLY A 26 15.91 16.02 -0.77
N VAL A 27 14.97 15.27 -1.34
CA VAL A 27 14.86 13.81 -1.16
C VAL A 27 15.36 13.14 -2.44
N ASP A 28 16.52 12.47 -2.35
CA ASP A 28 17.23 11.93 -3.50
C ASP A 28 17.47 10.41 -3.41
N THR A 29 17.14 9.78 -2.28
CA THR A 29 17.29 8.32 -2.09
C THR A 29 15.94 7.63 -1.93
N LEU A 30 15.88 6.34 -2.31
CA LEU A 30 14.69 5.51 -2.10
C LEU A 30 14.30 5.45 -0.61
N ASP A 31 15.28 5.24 0.27
CA ASP A 31 15.06 5.14 1.71
C ASP A 31 14.43 6.42 2.29
N ASP A 32 14.93 7.59 1.89
CA ASP A 32 14.40 8.87 2.34
C ASP A 32 13.01 9.16 1.74
N SER A 33 12.76 8.73 0.50
CA SER A 33 11.44 8.87 -0.13
C SER A 33 10.37 7.99 0.54
N GLU A 34 10.74 6.77 0.93
CA GLU A 34 9.87 5.90 1.72
C GLU A 34 9.53 6.55 3.08
N PHE A 35 10.54 7.02 3.79
CA PHE A 35 10.35 7.70 5.08
C PHE A 35 9.49 8.96 4.94
N ALA A 36 9.77 9.82 3.97
CA ALA A 36 9.00 11.03 3.72
C ALA A 36 7.52 10.74 3.43
N MET A 37 7.21 9.64 2.71
CA MET A 37 5.82 9.25 2.47
C MET A 37 5.15 8.67 3.72
N LEU A 38 5.87 7.92 4.56
CA LEU A 38 5.35 7.41 5.84
C LEU A 38 5.00 8.56 6.78
N GLU A 39 5.92 9.51 6.95
CA GLU A 39 5.72 10.71 7.77
C GLU A 39 4.52 11.53 7.27
N LEU A 40 4.45 11.77 5.96
CA LEU A 40 3.35 12.52 5.36
C LEU A 40 2.00 11.81 5.49
N SER A 41 1.98 10.48 5.34
CA SER A 41 0.78 9.66 5.54
C SER A 41 0.30 9.74 6.99
N ALA A 42 1.20 9.58 7.95
CA ALA A 42 0.89 9.70 9.38
C ALA A 42 0.33 11.08 9.74
N LYS A 43 0.95 12.14 9.20
CA LYS A 43 0.49 13.52 9.39
C LYS A 43 -0.92 13.75 8.83
N ARG A 44 -1.19 13.28 7.61
CA ARG A 44 -2.50 13.45 6.95
C ARG A 44 -3.59 12.56 7.54
N ALA A 45 -3.21 11.40 8.05
CA ALA A 45 -4.09 10.53 8.83
C ALA A 45 -4.34 11.08 10.25
N GLU A 46 -3.71 12.20 10.63
CA GLU A 46 -3.76 12.79 11.97
C GLU A 46 -3.44 11.76 13.07
N LEU A 47 -2.41 10.93 12.81
CA LEU A 47 -1.96 9.96 13.81
C LEU A 47 -1.29 10.66 14.98
N SER A 48 -1.58 10.19 16.18
CA SER A 48 -0.98 10.67 17.44
C SER A 48 -0.72 9.50 18.38
N ASP A 49 0.13 9.70 19.36
CA ASP A 49 0.40 8.68 20.34
C ASP A 49 -0.78 8.45 21.30
N GLY A 50 -0.98 7.20 21.74
CA GLY A 50 -2.03 6.82 22.70
C GLY A 50 -3.40 6.55 22.09
N ILE A 51 -3.53 6.37 20.78
CA ILE A 51 -4.79 6.06 20.10
C ILE A 51 -4.83 4.63 19.59
N ASP A 52 -6.05 4.12 19.30
CA ASP A 52 -6.25 2.83 18.65
C ASP A 52 -6.28 3.00 17.13
N ILE A 53 -5.38 2.28 16.44
CA ILE A 53 -5.21 2.37 14.98
C ILE A 53 -5.48 1.01 14.33
N LEU A 54 -6.27 1.01 13.25
CA LEU A 54 -6.45 -0.15 12.38
C LEU A 54 -5.79 0.14 11.03
N GLU A 55 -4.88 -0.74 10.59
CA GLU A 55 -4.29 -0.68 9.26
C GLU A 55 -4.87 -1.78 8.37
N LEU A 56 -5.45 -1.39 7.24
CA LEU A 56 -6.04 -2.28 6.25
C LEU A 56 -5.08 -2.48 5.07
N GLY A 57 -4.53 -3.70 4.94
CA GLY A 57 -3.55 -4.00 3.90
C GLY A 57 -2.14 -3.60 4.30
N CYS A 58 -1.59 -4.20 5.37
CA CYS A 58 -0.29 -3.78 5.92
C CYS A 58 0.94 -4.19 5.08
N GLY A 59 0.79 -5.02 4.04
CA GLY A 59 1.90 -5.47 3.21
C GLY A 59 3.07 -6.03 4.05
N TRP A 60 4.28 -5.59 3.80
CA TRP A 60 5.47 -6.00 4.56
C TRP A 60 5.69 -5.19 5.85
N GLY A 61 4.66 -4.48 6.31
CA GLY A 61 4.67 -3.77 7.58
C GLY A 61 5.37 -2.40 7.56
N SER A 62 5.49 -1.79 6.40
CA SER A 62 6.17 -0.50 6.26
C SER A 62 5.53 0.56 7.16
N LEU A 63 4.23 0.80 7.02
CA LEU A 63 3.51 1.77 7.85
C LEU A 63 3.28 1.23 9.26
N THR A 64 2.98 -0.07 9.43
CA THR A 64 2.81 -0.73 10.73
C THR A 64 4.00 -0.48 11.65
N LEU A 65 5.22 -0.81 11.18
CA LEU A 65 6.45 -0.68 11.98
C LEU A 65 6.84 0.78 12.21
N TYR A 66 6.54 1.66 11.25
CA TYR A 66 6.70 3.10 11.43
C TYR A 66 5.79 3.62 12.56
N MET A 67 4.49 3.33 12.49
CA MET A 67 3.52 3.74 13.50
C MET A 67 3.88 3.20 14.88
N ALA A 68 4.28 1.93 14.97
CA ALA A 68 4.63 1.30 16.23
C ALA A 68 5.82 1.95 16.92
N LYS A 69 6.78 2.45 16.14
CA LYS A 69 7.96 3.15 16.66
C LYS A 69 7.65 4.60 17.04
N GLU A 70 6.94 5.33 16.19
CA GLU A 70 6.68 6.76 16.40
C GLU A 70 5.55 7.01 17.43
N PHE A 71 4.64 6.03 17.62
CA PHE A 71 3.50 6.10 18.54
C PHE A 71 3.50 4.90 19.50
N PRO A 72 4.47 4.84 20.44
CA PRO A 72 4.70 3.65 21.28
C PRO A 72 3.58 3.34 22.27
N ASN A 73 2.75 4.32 22.62
CA ASN A 73 1.59 4.13 23.50
C ASN A 73 0.29 3.84 22.75
N SER A 74 0.31 3.86 21.42
CA SER A 74 -0.84 3.50 20.59
C SER A 74 -0.98 1.98 20.47
N SER A 75 -2.21 1.50 20.34
CA SER A 75 -2.52 0.11 20.00
C SER A 75 -2.74 0.00 18.49
N ILE A 76 -1.95 -0.81 17.80
CA ILE A 76 -2.00 -0.97 16.35
C ILE A 76 -2.48 -2.37 16.01
N THR A 77 -3.61 -2.46 15.31
CA THR A 77 -4.08 -3.68 14.69
C THR A 77 -3.87 -3.57 13.17
N ALA A 78 -3.12 -4.49 12.59
CA ALA A 78 -2.84 -4.50 11.16
C ALA A 78 -3.38 -5.76 10.50
N VAL A 79 -3.96 -5.63 9.31
CA VAL A 79 -4.59 -6.73 8.58
C VAL A 79 -3.83 -6.99 7.28
N SER A 80 -3.49 -8.25 7.02
CA SER A 80 -2.95 -8.75 5.77
C SER A 80 -3.68 -9.99 5.32
N ASN A 81 -3.81 -10.21 4.02
CA ASN A 81 -4.30 -11.48 3.47
C ASN A 81 -3.20 -12.57 3.40
N SER A 82 -1.96 -12.25 3.68
CA SER A 82 -0.80 -13.14 3.61
C SER A 82 -0.29 -13.54 4.99
N LYS A 83 -0.21 -14.86 5.23
CA LYS A 83 0.42 -15.42 6.43
C LYS A 83 1.91 -15.08 6.50
N ASP A 84 2.59 -15.08 5.36
CA ASP A 84 4.04 -14.81 5.30
C ASP A 84 4.34 -13.35 5.65
N GLN A 85 3.52 -12.40 5.20
CA GLN A 85 3.61 -11.02 5.62
C GLN A 85 3.42 -10.87 7.13
N ARG A 86 2.43 -11.55 7.71
CA ARG A 86 2.23 -11.56 9.16
C ARG A 86 3.47 -12.05 9.90
N LEU A 87 3.95 -13.25 9.55
CA LEU A 87 5.13 -13.84 10.21
C LEU A 87 6.37 -12.96 10.09
N PHE A 88 6.55 -12.33 8.95
CA PHE A 88 7.64 -11.38 8.72
C PHE A 88 7.54 -10.17 9.65
N ILE A 89 6.35 -9.55 9.75
CA ILE A 89 6.15 -8.36 10.60
C ILE A 89 6.30 -8.75 12.08
N GLU A 90 5.72 -9.86 12.52
CA GLU A 90 5.86 -10.37 13.90
C GLU A 90 7.34 -10.58 14.27
N LYS A 91 8.14 -11.16 13.34
CA LYS A 91 9.59 -11.30 13.53
C LYS A 91 10.27 -9.93 13.66
N LYS A 92 9.95 -8.96 12.80
CA LYS A 92 10.51 -7.60 12.89
C LYS A 92 10.11 -6.90 14.18
N CYS A 93 8.91 -7.12 14.69
CA CYS A 93 8.49 -6.61 15.99
C CYS A 93 9.33 -7.20 17.13
N GLN A 94 9.58 -8.51 17.12
CA GLN A 94 10.45 -9.18 18.10
C GLN A 94 11.89 -8.64 18.04
N GLU A 95 12.48 -8.54 16.83
CA GLU A 95 13.84 -8.01 16.63
C GLU A 95 14.01 -6.57 17.15
N ARG A 96 12.93 -5.77 17.14
CA ARG A 96 12.94 -4.35 17.53
C ARG A 96 12.33 -4.09 18.91
N ASN A 97 11.93 -5.13 19.66
CA ASN A 97 11.23 -5.03 20.95
C ASN A 97 9.95 -4.18 20.87
N ILE A 98 9.18 -4.32 19.78
CA ILE A 98 7.90 -3.68 19.58
C ILE A 98 6.80 -4.57 20.17
N GLY A 99 6.00 -4.05 21.11
CA GLY A 99 4.94 -4.81 21.80
C GLY A 99 3.52 -4.29 21.56
N ASN A 100 3.35 -3.21 20.83
CA ASN A 100 2.06 -2.52 20.64
C ASN A 100 1.39 -2.83 19.29
N VAL A 101 1.78 -3.93 18.64
CA VAL A 101 1.26 -4.36 17.31
C VAL A 101 0.61 -5.74 17.40
N LYS A 102 -0.58 -5.85 16.83
CA LYS A 102 -1.31 -7.11 16.58
C LYS A 102 -1.53 -7.28 15.09
N ILE A 103 -1.08 -8.41 14.51
CA ILE A 103 -1.29 -8.70 13.09
C ILE A 103 -2.37 -9.77 12.92
N ILE A 104 -3.34 -9.51 12.05
CA ILE A 104 -4.43 -10.43 11.72
C ILE A 104 -4.28 -10.84 10.25
N THR A 105 -4.31 -12.15 9.98
CA THR A 105 -4.41 -12.66 8.61
C THR A 105 -5.87 -12.88 8.27
N ALA A 106 -6.39 -12.11 7.31
CA ALA A 106 -7.78 -12.22 6.86
C ALA A 106 -7.96 -11.69 5.44
N ASP A 107 -8.91 -12.27 4.69
CA ASP A 107 -9.43 -11.65 3.48
C ASP A 107 -10.32 -10.45 3.85
N MET A 108 -10.10 -9.30 3.22
CA MET A 108 -10.84 -8.07 3.51
C MET A 108 -12.35 -8.21 3.23
N ASN A 109 -12.74 -9.09 2.31
CA ASN A 109 -14.15 -9.35 2.05
C ASN A 109 -14.86 -10.01 3.24
N GLU A 110 -14.12 -10.88 3.98
CA GLU A 110 -14.64 -11.61 5.12
C GLU A 110 -14.29 -10.97 6.47
N PHE A 111 -13.27 -10.11 6.50
CA PHE A 111 -12.78 -9.48 7.72
C PHE A 111 -13.88 -8.71 8.44
N SER A 112 -13.98 -8.95 9.75
CA SER A 112 -14.81 -8.21 10.69
C SER A 112 -14.14 -8.16 12.06
N ILE A 113 -14.37 -7.09 12.80
CA ILE A 113 -13.81 -6.88 14.13
C ILE A 113 -14.83 -6.08 14.98
N ASP A 114 -14.93 -6.42 16.26
CA ASP A 114 -15.84 -5.72 17.18
C ASP A 114 -15.21 -4.46 17.78
N ASP A 115 -13.87 -4.44 17.82
CA ASP A 115 -13.10 -3.30 18.30
C ASP A 115 -13.37 -2.03 17.49
N LYS A 116 -13.22 -0.88 18.14
CA LYS A 116 -13.38 0.44 17.52
C LYS A 116 -12.08 1.22 17.56
N PHE A 117 -11.82 1.98 16.50
CA PHE A 117 -10.57 2.65 16.26
C PHE A 117 -10.74 4.17 16.14
N ASP A 118 -9.75 4.91 16.63
CA ASP A 118 -9.67 6.36 16.44
C ASP A 118 -9.27 6.70 15.01
N ARG A 119 -8.39 5.87 14.43
CA ARG A 119 -7.94 6.02 13.04
C ARG A 119 -7.94 4.67 12.33
N ILE A 120 -8.44 4.68 11.11
CA ILE A 120 -8.25 3.57 10.17
C ILE A 120 -7.41 4.09 9.03
N VAL A 121 -6.33 3.37 8.69
CA VAL A 121 -5.42 3.75 7.62
C VAL A 121 -5.32 2.65 6.57
N SER A 122 -5.24 3.01 5.30
CA SER A 122 -5.06 2.08 4.20
C SER A 122 -4.15 2.69 3.14
N VAL A 123 -3.14 1.94 2.73
CA VAL A 123 -2.17 2.35 1.70
C VAL A 123 -2.13 1.31 0.61
N GLU A 124 -2.55 1.70 -0.60
CA GLU A 124 -2.56 0.88 -1.81
C GLU A 124 -3.18 -0.53 -1.58
N MET A 125 -4.41 -0.53 -1.03
CA MET A 125 -5.23 -1.73 -0.85
C MET A 125 -6.61 -1.58 -1.50
N PHE A 126 -7.19 -0.37 -1.48
CA PHE A 126 -8.54 -0.13 -1.99
C PHE A 126 -8.68 -0.41 -3.48
N GLU A 127 -7.63 -0.29 -4.29
CA GLU A 127 -7.59 -0.67 -5.70
C GLU A 127 -7.78 -2.17 -5.96
N HIS A 128 -7.56 -3.01 -4.95
CA HIS A 128 -7.84 -4.45 -5.01
C HIS A 128 -9.31 -4.79 -4.72
N MET A 129 -10.11 -3.81 -4.32
CA MET A 129 -11.52 -3.96 -3.99
C MET A 129 -12.40 -3.39 -5.11
N ARG A 130 -13.61 -3.95 -5.25
CA ARG A 130 -14.62 -3.44 -6.20
C ARG A 130 -15.91 -3.03 -5.52
N ASN A 131 -16.14 -3.48 -4.31
CA ASN A 131 -17.36 -3.30 -3.51
C ASN A 131 -17.23 -2.13 -2.52
N TYR A 132 -16.89 -0.95 -3.02
CA TYR A 132 -16.60 0.24 -2.20
C TYR A 132 -17.71 0.59 -1.21
N GLU A 133 -19.00 0.48 -1.59
CA GLU A 133 -20.10 0.78 -0.67
C GLU A 133 -20.07 -0.15 0.55
N GLN A 134 -19.92 -1.46 0.34
CA GLN A 134 -19.87 -2.43 1.42
C GLN A 134 -18.61 -2.28 2.27
N LEU A 135 -17.46 -2.02 1.63
CA LEU A 135 -16.20 -1.80 2.33
C LEU A 135 -16.28 -0.57 3.24
N LEU A 136 -16.77 0.55 2.73
CA LEU A 136 -16.90 1.79 3.51
C LEU A 136 -17.98 1.68 4.59
N ASP A 137 -19.07 0.92 4.38
CA ASP A 137 -20.04 0.60 5.43
C ASP A 137 -19.36 -0.18 6.58
N LYS A 138 -18.54 -1.22 6.28
CA LYS A 138 -17.76 -1.95 7.29
C LYS A 138 -16.79 -1.02 8.01
N VAL A 139 -15.97 -0.28 7.27
CA VAL A 139 -14.95 0.64 7.82
C VAL A 139 -15.61 1.66 8.75
N SER A 140 -16.74 2.26 8.35
CA SER A 140 -17.45 3.20 9.18
C SER A 140 -17.95 2.57 10.49
N SER A 141 -18.29 1.27 10.46
CA SER A 141 -18.73 0.54 11.64
C SER A 141 -17.59 0.25 12.63
N TRP A 142 -16.34 0.26 12.19
CA TRP A 142 -15.14 0.06 13.02
C TRP A 142 -14.57 1.36 13.58
N LEU A 143 -15.03 2.52 13.13
CA LEU A 143 -14.58 3.81 13.65
C LEU A 143 -15.31 4.16 14.96
N LYS A 144 -14.57 4.77 15.89
CA LYS A 144 -15.14 5.46 17.06
C LYS A 144 -15.89 6.73 16.63
N LEU A 145 -16.64 7.31 17.55
CA LEU A 145 -17.18 8.66 17.36
C LEU A 145 -16.00 9.63 17.11
N ASN A 146 -16.09 10.43 16.05
CA ASN A 146 -15.01 11.31 15.56
C ASN A 146 -13.77 10.57 15.04
N GLY A 147 -13.85 9.25 14.84
CA GLY A 147 -12.81 8.51 14.16
C GLY A 147 -12.71 8.88 12.68
N LYS A 148 -11.52 8.74 12.09
CA LYS A 148 -11.25 9.08 10.69
C LYS A 148 -10.64 7.91 9.94
N LEU A 149 -11.02 7.78 8.68
CA LEU A 149 -10.39 6.92 7.68
C LEU A 149 -9.40 7.75 6.87
N PHE A 150 -8.20 7.22 6.69
CA PHE A 150 -7.21 7.74 5.75
C PHE A 150 -6.97 6.71 4.66
N ILE A 151 -7.02 7.14 3.40
CA ILE A 151 -6.77 6.30 2.22
C ILE A 151 -5.64 6.93 1.40
N HIS A 152 -4.63 6.13 1.06
CA HIS A 152 -3.64 6.38 0.04
C HIS A 152 -3.87 5.38 -1.09
N ILE A 153 -4.17 5.87 -2.29
CA ILE A 153 -4.50 5.03 -3.44
C ILE A 153 -3.95 5.65 -4.74
N PHE A 154 -3.48 4.82 -5.67
CA PHE A 154 -3.20 5.32 -7.01
C PHE A 154 -4.49 5.48 -7.81
N THR A 155 -4.48 6.40 -8.78
CA THR A 155 -5.67 6.75 -9.54
C THR A 155 -5.36 7.18 -10.96
N HIS A 156 -6.28 6.93 -11.86
CA HIS A 156 -6.34 7.60 -13.16
C HIS A 156 -7.06 8.93 -13.03
N LYS A 157 -6.70 9.90 -13.84
CA LYS A 157 -7.25 11.26 -13.83
C LYS A 157 -8.78 11.30 -13.89
N THR A 158 -9.40 10.46 -14.74
CA THR A 158 -10.85 10.47 -15.00
C THR A 158 -11.49 9.11 -15.13
N LEU A 159 -10.74 8.08 -15.57
CA LEU A 159 -11.30 6.78 -15.90
C LEU A 159 -11.33 5.85 -14.68
N VAL A 160 -12.36 5.02 -14.65
CA VAL A 160 -12.47 3.85 -13.78
C VAL A 160 -12.61 2.64 -14.67
N TYR A 161 -11.76 1.64 -14.50
CA TYR A 161 -11.85 0.39 -15.26
C TYR A 161 -11.30 -0.80 -14.46
N PRO A 162 -11.89 -2.00 -14.61
CA PRO A 162 -11.36 -3.20 -13.98
C PRO A 162 -10.06 -3.62 -14.67
N PHE A 163 -9.15 -4.22 -13.90
CA PHE A 163 -8.07 -5.00 -14.46
C PHE A 163 -8.64 -6.37 -14.88
N THR A 164 -8.57 -6.66 -16.19
CA THR A 164 -9.05 -7.90 -16.79
C THR A 164 -7.90 -8.84 -17.10
N GLU A 165 -8.23 -10.12 -17.34
CA GLU A 165 -7.26 -11.16 -17.67
C GLU A 165 -7.50 -11.74 -19.08
N ASP A 166 -8.51 -11.24 -19.80
CA ASP A 166 -9.08 -11.86 -20.98
C ASP A 166 -8.33 -11.53 -22.30
N GLY A 167 -7.56 -10.44 -22.34
CA GLY A 167 -6.85 -9.97 -23.52
C GLY A 167 -5.36 -10.30 -23.54
N GLU A 168 -4.75 -10.41 -24.74
CA GLU A 168 -3.29 -10.55 -24.86
C GLU A 168 -2.53 -9.38 -24.24
N GLY A 169 -3.13 -8.17 -24.23
CA GLY A 169 -2.60 -6.96 -23.60
C GLY A 169 -2.70 -6.91 -22.08
N ASP A 170 -3.46 -7.82 -21.45
CA ASP A 170 -3.74 -7.78 -20.01
C ASP A 170 -2.64 -8.45 -19.16
N TRP A 171 -1.39 -8.27 -19.57
CA TRP A 171 -0.23 -8.88 -18.89
C TRP A 171 -0.12 -8.49 -17.42
N MET A 172 -0.38 -7.22 -17.11
CA MET A 172 -0.35 -6.70 -15.72
C MET A 172 -1.45 -7.33 -14.85
N GLY A 173 -2.67 -7.43 -15.38
CA GLY A 173 -3.80 -8.08 -14.71
C GLY A 173 -3.47 -9.52 -14.36
N ARG A 174 -3.01 -10.31 -15.34
CA ARG A 174 -2.70 -11.73 -15.16
C ARG A 174 -1.56 -12.03 -14.19
N ASN A 175 -0.57 -11.17 -14.09
CA ASN A 175 0.64 -11.47 -13.32
C ASN A 175 0.72 -10.71 -11.99
N PHE A 176 0.04 -9.55 -11.84
CA PHE A 176 0.24 -8.67 -10.70
C PHE A 176 -1.04 -8.05 -10.11
N PHE A 177 -2.12 -7.85 -10.88
CA PHE A 177 -3.32 -7.14 -10.44
C PHE A 177 -4.63 -7.88 -10.72
N SER A 178 -4.66 -9.17 -10.44
CA SER A 178 -5.85 -9.99 -10.62
C SER A 178 -7.03 -9.46 -9.78
N GLY A 179 -8.15 -9.18 -10.44
CA GLY A 179 -9.39 -8.79 -9.77
C GLY A 179 -9.49 -7.35 -9.26
N GLY A 180 -8.46 -6.52 -9.39
CA GLY A 180 -8.48 -5.11 -9.00
C GLY A 180 -9.15 -4.16 -9.99
N ILE A 181 -9.09 -2.87 -9.68
CA ILE A 181 -9.54 -1.79 -10.57
C ILE A 181 -8.51 -0.68 -10.63
N MET A 182 -8.53 0.10 -11.71
CA MET A 182 -7.95 1.45 -11.74
C MET A 182 -9.03 2.43 -11.27
N PRO A 183 -8.91 3.03 -10.09
CA PRO A 183 -9.87 4.04 -9.64
C PRO A 183 -9.59 5.40 -10.29
N SER A 184 -10.60 6.25 -10.42
CA SER A 184 -10.40 7.66 -10.77
C SER A 184 -10.19 8.52 -9.54
N HIS A 185 -9.68 9.76 -9.74
CA HIS A 185 -9.58 10.75 -8.66
C HIS A 185 -10.91 11.01 -7.96
N GLN A 186 -12.02 10.83 -8.66
CA GLN A 186 -13.35 11.18 -8.17
C GLN A 186 -14.14 9.97 -7.66
N LEU A 187 -13.58 8.76 -7.74
CA LEU A 187 -14.34 7.55 -7.43
C LEU A 187 -14.97 7.59 -6.03
N LEU A 188 -14.21 7.99 -5.02
CA LEU A 188 -14.71 8.00 -3.63
C LEU A 188 -15.80 9.06 -3.37
N LEU A 189 -15.92 10.09 -4.21
CA LEU A 189 -17.01 11.07 -4.12
C LEU A 189 -18.39 10.43 -4.27
N TYR A 190 -18.51 9.28 -4.92
CA TYR A 190 -19.76 8.56 -5.12
C TYR A 190 -20.19 7.71 -3.92
N PHE A 191 -19.33 7.56 -2.92
CA PHE A 191 -19.52 6.64 -1.78
C PHE A 191 -19.58 7.34 -0.42
N GLN A 192 -20.08 8.58 -0.37
CA GLN A 192 -20.13 9.40 0.84
C GLN A 192 -21.39 9.17 1.70
N LYS A 193 -21.92 7.95 1.77
CA LYS A 193 -23.13 7.63 2.55
C LYS A 193 -22.85 7.59 4.06
N ARG A 194 -21.74 7.02 4.48
CA ARG A 194 -21.34 6.82 5.88
C ARG A 194 -20.17 7.69 6.31
N LEU A 195 -19.29 7.97 5.40
CA LEU A 195 -18.12 8.81 5.59
C LEU A 195 -18.22 9.98 4.62
N ASN A 196 -17.66 11.12 4.99
CA ASN A 196 -17.57 12.29 4.10
C ASN A 196 -16.13 12.60 3.84
N ILE A 197 -15.77 12.93 2.60
CA ILE A 197 -14.43 13.42 2.30
C ILE A 197 -14.25 14.79 2.95
N GLU A 198 -13.30 14.90 3.86
CA GLU A 198 -12.90 16.13 4.52
C GLU A 198 -11.80 16.83 3.74
N GLU A 199 -10.77 16.08 3.41
CA GLU A 199 -9.65 16.58 2.63
C GLU A 199 -9.21 15.57 1.57
N SER A 200 -8.70 16.07 0.46
CA SER A 200 -8.15 15.28 -0.62
C SER A 200 -6.88 15.95 -1.16
N TRP A 201 -5.80 15.19 -1.23
CA TRP A 201 -4.51 15.66 -1.74
C TRP A 201 -4.07 14.82 -2.91
N ARG A 202 -3.79 15.46 -4.02
CA ARG A 202 -3.26 14.80 -5.21
C ARG A 202 -1.74 14.90 -5.25
N PHE A 203 -1.09 13.80 -5.58
CA PHE A 203 0.33 13.73 -5.90
C PHE A 203 0.52 13.47 -7.39
N ASN A 204 1.50 14.13 -7.97
CA ASN A 204 1.90 13.87 -9.33
C ASN A 204 2.47 12.45 -9.47
N GLY A 205 2.16 11.76 -10.55
CA GLY A 205 2.66 10.41 -10.82
C GLY A 205 4.19 10.29 -10.85
N SER A 206 4.90 11.41 -11.08
CA SER A 206 6.38 11.42 -11.06
C SER A 206 7.00 10.93 -9.74
N HIS A 207 6.25 10.94 -8.64
CA HIS A 207 6.71 10.32 -7.39
C HIS A 207 6.74 8.80 -7.50
N TYR A 208 5.73 8.19 -8.13
CA TYR A 208 5.71 6.75 -8.34
C TYR A 208 6.67 6.32 -9.46
N GLU A 209 6.79 7.13 -10.54
CA GLU A 209 7.80 6.97 -11.59
C GLU A 209 9.20 6.82 -10.97
N LYS A 210 9.62 7.79 -10.15
CA LYS A 210 10.93 7.76 -9.45
C LYS A 210 11.06 6.57 -8.52
N THR A 211 9.99 6.21 -7.81
CA THR A 211 9.98 5.05 -6.91
C THR A 211 10.19 3.76 -7.67
N SER A 212 9.45 3.57 -8.78
CA SER A 212 9.54 2.38 -9.63
C SER A 212 10.92 2.24 -10.28
N LEU A 213 11.49 3.35 -10.75
CA LEU A 213 12.87 3.40 -11.27
C LEU A 213 13.89 3.04 -10.18
N ALA A 214 13.71 3.54 -8.96
CA ALA A 214 14.60 3.23 -7.85
C ALA A 214 14.52 1.74 -7.45
N TRP A 215 13.34 1.13 -7.46
CA TRP A 215 13.18 -0.31 -7.26
C TRP A 215 13.86 -1.12 -8.36
N LEU A 216 13.68 -0.74 -9.63
CA LEU A 216 14.34 -1.39 -10.77
C LEU A 216 15.86 -1.34 -10.64
N ASN A 217 16.41 -0.16 -10.37
CA ASN A 217 17.86 0.02 -10.21
C ASN A 217 18.42 -0.81 -9.05
N LYS A 218 17.71 -0.86 -7.92
CA LYS A 218 18.15 -1.68 -6.76
C LYS A 218 18.03 -3.17 -7.05
N MET A 219 16.96 -3.60 -7.72
CA MET A 219 16.77 -4.97 -8.17
C MET A 219 17.92 -5.41 -9.11
N ASP A 220 18.25 -4.60 -10.10
CA ASP A 220 19.33 -4.88 -11.07
C ASP A 220 20.70 -4.93 -10.37
N ALA A 221 20.94 -4.03 -9.41
CA ALA A 221 22.17 -4.06 -8.61
C ALA A 221 22.30 -5.31 -7.73
N ASN A 222 21.18 -5.94 -7.36
CA ASN A 222 21.13 -7.16 -6.56
C ASN A 222 20.79 -8.43 -7.37
N GLU A 223 20.93 -8.40 -8.71
CA GLU A 223 20.55 -9.49 -9.62
C GLU A 223 21.00 -10.87 -9.12
N LYS A 224 22.29 -11.04 -8.78
CA LYS A 224 22.81 -12.34 -8.34
C LYS A 224 22.11 -12.90 -7.11
N LYS A 225 21.79 -12.03 -6.14
CA LYS A 225 21.08 -12.45 -4.91
C LYS A 225 19.65 -12.82 -5.22
N ILE A 226 18.96 -11.99 -6.01
CA ILE A 226 17.57 -12.21 -6.41
C ILE A 226 17.43 -13.46 -7.26
N MET A 227 18.37 -13.71 -8.17
CA MET A 227 18.40 -14.95 -8.95
C MET A 227 18.52 -16.19 -8.05
N SER A 228 19.37 -16.18 -7.01
CA SER A 228 19.44 -17.27 -6.03
C SER A 228 18.12 -17.48 -5.30
N ILE A 229 17.48 -16.39 -4.83
CA ILE A 229 16.17 -16.44 -4.17
C ILE A 229 15.09 -17.04 -5.10
N PHE A 230 15.09 -16.63 -6.37
CA PHE A 230 14.13 -17.14 -7.34
C PHE A 230 14.40 -18.58 -7.76
N SER A 231 15.67 -18.99 -7.84
CA SER A 231 16.02 -20.39 -8.06
C SER A 231 15.51 -21.30 -6.95
N GLU A 232 15.69 -20.89 -5.69
CA GLU A 232 15.16 -21.61 -4.52
C GLU A 232 13.63 -21.66 -4.50
N THR A 233 12.97 -20.61 -4.98
CA THR A 233 11.50 -20.47 -4.91
C THR A 233 10.79 -21.10 -6.10
N TYR A 234 11.31 -20.90 -7.32
CA TYR A 234 10.63 -21.23 -8.59
C TYR A 234 11.40 -22.26 -9.43
N GLY A 235 12.60 -22.66 -9.00
CA GLY A 235 13.52 -23.51 -9.77
C GLY A 235 14.38 -22.72 -10.76
N ASP A 236 15.55 -23.29 -11.08
CA ASP A 236 16.59 -22.62 -11.91
C ASP A 236 16.08 -22.21 -13.31
N GLU A 237 15.17 -23.01 -13.90
CA GLU A 237 14.64 -22.70 -15.24
C GLU A 237 13.69 -21.49 -15.22
N ASN A 238 12.97 -21.29 -14.12
CA ASN A 238 11.96 -20.22 -13.99
C ASN A 238 12.55 -18.93 -13.39
N ALA A 239 13.65 -19.01 -12.64
CA ALA A 239 14.25 -17.85 -12.00
C ALA A 239 14.52 -16.68 -12.95
N PRO A 240 15.13 -16.88 -14.16
CA PRO A 240 15.34 -15.80 -15.12
C PRO A 240 14.04 -15.19 -15.63
N ILE A 241 12.99 -16.02 -15.79
CA ILE A 241 11.67 -15.58 -16.26
C ILE A 241 11.04 -14.65 -15.23
N TRP A 242 11.06 -15.04 -13.95
CA TRP A 242 10.52 -14.22 -12.86
C TRP A 242 11.32 -12.95 -12.65
N PHE A 243 12.65 -12.99 -12.79
CA PHE A 243 13.49 -11.81 -12.74
C PHE A 243 13.07 -10.80 -13.82
N GLN A 244 12.91 -11.23 -15.07
CA GLN A 244 12.48 -10.35 -16.14
C GLN A 244 11.04 -9.88 -15.97
N ARG A 245 10.12 -10.70 -15.44
CA ARG A 245 8.74 -10.28 -15.15
C ARG A 245 8.71 -9.11 -14.16
N TRP A 246 9.48 -9.17 -13.09
CA TRP A 246 9.58 -8.09 -12.12
C TRP A 246 10.22 -6.83 -12.70
N ARG A 247 11.25 -6.97 -13.53
CA ARG A 247 11.82 -5.83 -14.25
C ARG A 247 10.79 -5.16 -15.16
N ILE A 248 10.05 -5.94 -15.95
CA ILE A 248 8.99 -5.43 -16.83
C ILE A 248 7.90 -4.74 -15.99
N PHE A 249 7.53 -5.29 -14.84
CA PHE A 249 6.56 -4.68 -13.96
C PHE A 249 7.00 -3.30 -13.47
N PHE A 250 8.23 -3.19 -12.96
CA PHE A 250 8.77 -1.90 -12.48
C PHE A 250 8.93 -0.89 -13.62
N MET A 251 9.41 -1.31 -14.79
CA MET A 251 9.48 -0.46 -15.99
C MET A 251 8.10 0.00 -16.45
N ALA A 252 7.11 -0.88 -16.44
CA ALA A 252 5.74 -0.52 -16.81
C ALA A 252 5.16 0.52 -15.84
N CYS A 253 5.36 0.34 -14.53
CA CYS A 253 4.94 1.32 -13.53
C CYS A 253 5.66 2.66 -13.74
N GLU A 254 6.97 2.66 -13.96
CA GLU A 254 7.76 3.87 -14.26
C GLU A 254 7.14 4.63 -15.44
N VAL A 255 6.98 3.97 -16.59
CA VAL A 255 6.47 4.60 -17.82
C VAL A 255 5.03 5.09 -17.64
N LEU A 256 4.15 4.28 -17.05
CA LEU A 256 2.74 4.62 -16.89
C LEU A 256 2.56 5.80 -15.94
N PHE A 257 3.23 5.81 -14.80
CA PHE A 257 3.13 6.93 -13.85
C PHE A 257 3.89 8.17 -14.31
N GLY A 258 4.96 8.04 -15.11
CA GLY A 258 5.68 9.16 -15.74
C GLY A 258 4.95 9.76 -16.94
N TYR A 259 4.00 9.03 -17.55
CA TYR A 259 3.31 9.48 -18.74
C TYR A 259 2.65 10.86 -18.53
N ASN A 260 2.71 11.69 -19.57
CA ASN A 260 2.19 13.06 -19.54
C ASN A 260 2.73 13.87 -18.35
N LYS A 261 4.02 13.72 -18.01
CA LYS A 261 4.69 14.36 -16.87
C LYS A 261 3.98 14.06 -15.54
N GLY A 262 3.49 12.84 -15.37
CA GLY A 262 2.78 12.37 -14.16
C GLY A 262 1.38 12.94 -13.97
N ASN A 263 0.74 13.44 -15.03
CA ASN A 263 -0.59 14.03 -14.93
C ASN A 263 -1.74 13.09 -15.30
N GLU A 264 -1.44 11.92 -15.85
CA GLU A 264 -2.47 10.94 -16.23
C GLU A 264 -2.78 9.98 -15.08
N LEU A 265 -1.75 9.28 -14.60
CA LEU A 265 -1.81 8.52 -13.36
C LEU A 265 -1.19 9.32 -12.23
N SER A 266 -1.75 9.20 -11.07
CA SER A 266 -1.29 9.92 -9.88
C SER A 266 -1.70 9.16 -8.61
N LEU A 267 -1.42 9.73 -7.45
CA LEU A 267 -1.84 9.21 -6.16
C LEU A 267 -2.75 10.25 -5.51
N ILE A 268 -3.71 9.77 -4.75
CA ILE A 268 -4.49 10.63 -3.87
C ILE A 268 -4.39 10.15 -2.42
N HIS A 269 -4.34 11.11 -1.51
CA HIS A 269 -4.63 10.91 -0.10
C HIS A 269 -6.01 11.48 0.20
N ILE A 270 -6.80 10.76 0.96
CA ILE A 270 -8.15 11.19 1.35
C ILE A 270 -8.29 10.97 2.85
N SER A 271 -8.87 11.96 3.54
CA SER A 271 -9.31 11.87 4.93
C SER A 271 -10.83 11.93 4.97
N GLU A 272 -11.45 10.96 5.67
CA GLU A 272 -12.89 10.80 5.77
C GLU A 272 -13.31 10.59 7.24
N PRO A 273 -13.86 11.60 7.92
CA PRO A 273 -14.49 11.44 9.22
C PRO A 273 -15.86 10.73 9.12
N THR A 274 -16.27 10.10 10.22
CA THR A 274 -17.61 9.53 10.34
C THR A 274 -18.69 10.61 10.18
N ARG A 275 -19.73 10.31 9.40
CA ARG A 275 -20.91 11.15 9.30
C ARG A 275 -21.68 11.08 10.60
N HIS A 276 -21.82 12.21 11.31
CA HIS A 276 -22.79 12.30 12.38
C HIS A 276 -24.20 12.22 11.75
N CYS A 277 -24.94 11.13 12.00
CA CYS A 277 -26.38 11.17 11.79
C CYS A 277 -26.94 12.13 12.84
N LEU A 278 -27.31 13.34 12.39
CA LEU A 278 -28.16 14.24 13.15
C LEU A 278 -29.57 13.66 13.26
#